data_225977f56ff73446030f561b615e9afd
#
_entry.id   225977f56ff73446030f561b615e9afd
#
_cell.length_a   1.000
_cell.length_b   1.000
_cell.length_c   1.000
_cell.angle_alpha   90.00
_cell.angle_beta   90.00
_cell.angle_gamma   90.00
#
_symmetry.space_group_name_H-M   'P 1'
#
loop_
_entity.id
_entity.type
_entity.pdbx_description
1 polymer ?
#
loop_
_entity_poly.entity_id
_entity_poly.type
_entity_poly.pdbx_seq_one_letter_code
_entity_poly.pdbx_strand_id
1 'polypeptide(L)'
;MAYVNYIIDASKKSKYTMFVKEITVMSFENYFPLWNDLNTAQKKLISDNLITQHVKKGTIIHNGNMDCTGLLLIKSGQLRTYILSNEGREITLYRLFDMDICLLSASCIIRSIQFEVTIEAEKDTDLWI
;
A
#
# COMPACT_ATOMS: atom_id res chain seq x y z
N MET A 1 13.77 -14.21 1.79
CA MET A 1 13.82 -13.17 0.77
C MET A 1 15.06 -12.34 0.96
N ALA A 2 15.98 -12.34 0.01
CA ALA A 2 17.19 -11.56 0.11
C ALA A 2 16.87 -10.08 -0.14
N TYR A 3 16.88 -9.30 0.90
CA TYR A 3 16.97 -7.86 0.75
C TYR A 3 18.40 -7.56 0.28
N VAL A 4 18.52 -7.30 -0.97
CA VAL A 4 19.80 -6.86 -1.51
C VAL A 4 19.91 -5.38 -1.19
N ASN A 5 20.54 -5.07 -0.06
CA ASN A 5 21.03 -3.73 0.22
C ASN A 5 22.16 -3.43 -0.75
N TYR A 6 21.81 -3.03 -1.96
CA TYR A 6 22.79 -2.49 -2.87
C TYR A 6 23.12 -1.06 -2.46
N ILE A 7 24.34 -0.84 -2.03
CA ILE A 7 24.95 0.48 -2.07
C ILE A 7 25.08 0.80 -3.56
N ILE A 8 24.15 1.58 -4.07
CA ILE A 8 24.08 1.92 -5.49
C ILE A 8 25.06 3.05 -5.73
N ASP A 9 26.10 2.78 -6.52
CA ASP A 9 26.91 3.83 -7.12
C ASP A 9 26.01 4.78 -7.93
N ALA A 10 26.07 6.08 -7.64
CA ALA A 10 25.22 7.11 -8.25
C ALA A 10 25.29 7.15 -9.79
N SER A 11 26.39 6.67 -10.39
CA SER A 11 26.57 6.60 -11.85
C SER A 11 25.75 5.49 -12.52
N LYS A 12 25.26 4.50 -11.75
CA LYS A 12 24.50 3.35 -12.25
C LYS A 12 23.01 3.42 -11.87
N LYS A 13 22.59 4.50 -11.23
CA LYS A 13 21.28 4.66 -10.61
C LYS A 13 20.09 4.45 -11.57
N SER A 14 20.20 4.86 -12.82
CA SER A 14 19.07 4.79 -13.77
C SER A 14 18.75 3.35 -14.20
N LYS A 15 19.77 2.51 -14.45
CA LYS A 15 19.60 1.13 -14.93
C LYS A 15 19.04 0.21 -13.83
N TYR A 16 19.53 0.37 -12.59
CA TYR A 16 19.05 -0.41 -11.45
C TYR A 16 17.67 0.02 -10.99
N THR A 17 17.34 1.31 -11.09
CA THR A 17 16.00 1.82 -10.78
C THR A 17 14.94 1.24 -11.72
N MET A 18 15.26 1.13 -13.04
CA MET A 18 14.38 0.48 -14.02
C MET A 18 14.21 -1.01 -13.72
N PHE A 19 15.28 -1.73 -13.41
CA PHE A 19 15.25 -3.16 -13.10
C PHE A 19 14.44 -3.46 -11.83
N VAL A 20 14.62 -2.70 -10.77
CA VAL A 20 13.84 -2.81 -9.52
C VAL A 20 12.37 -2.50 -9.78
N LYS A 21 12.05 -1.51 -10.60
CA LYS A 21 10.67 -1.17 -10.97
C LYS A 21 10.01 -2.31 -11.74
N GLU A 22 10.69 -2.93 -12.69
CA GLU A 22 10.19 -4.09 -13.45
C GLU A 22 9.89 -5.27 -12.53
N ILE A 23 10.80 -5.62 -11.62
CA ILE A 23 10.58 -6.70 -10.63
C ILE A 23 9.39 -6.40 -9.75
N THR A 24 9.23 -5.16 -9.30
CA THR A 24 8.12 -4.72 -8.47
C THR A 24 6.79 -4.89 -9.20
N VAL A 25 6.72 -4.49 -10.45
CA VAL A 25 5.51 -4.62 -11.29
C VAL A 25 5.19 -6.10 -11.53
N MET A 26 6.15 -6.91 -11.90
CA MET A 26 5.96 -8.36 -12.08
C MET A 26 5.44 -9.05 -10.82
N SER A 27 5.92 -8.64 -9.65
CA SER A 27 5.43 -9.16 -8.37
C SER A 27 3.98 -8.72 -8.13
N PHE A 28 3.66 -7.44 -8.38
CA PHE A 28 2.32 -6.89 -8.22
C PHE A 28 1.27 -7.59 -9.11
N GLU A 29 1.63 -7.91 -10.35
CA GLU A 29 0.75 -8.61 -11.30
C GLU A 29 0.19 -9.93 -10.74
N ASN A 30 1.01 -10.65 -9.98
CA ASN A 30 0.62 -11.91 -9.38
C ASN A 30 -0.31 -11.75 -8.17
N TYR A 31 -0.32 -10.56 -7.56
CA TYR A 31 -1.11 -10.28 -6.35
C TYR A 31 -2.38 -9.49 -6.63
N PHE A 32 -2.46 -8.81 -7.75
CA PHE A 32 -3.62 -7.99 -8.08
C PHE A 32 -4.62 -8.78 -8.93
N PRO A 33 -5.77 -9.19 -8.37
CA PRO A 33 -6.67 -10.14 -9.03
C PRO A 33 -7.30 -9.62 -10.31
N LEU A 34 -7.39 -8.31 -10.47
CA LEU A 34 -7.98 -7.67 -11.65
C LEU A 34 -6.98 -7.33 -12.75
N TRP A 35 -5.71 -7.71 -12.58
CA TRP A 35 -4.65 -7.31 -13.51
C TRP A 35 -4.94 -7.71 -14.97
N ASN A 36 -5.44 -8.92 -15.15
CA ASN A 36 -5.71 -9.46 -16.48
C ASN A 36 -6.91 -8.78 -17.18
N ASP A 37 -7.79 -8.14 -16.40
CA ASP A 37 -8.95 -7.43 -16.93
C ASP A 37 -8.63 -5.99 -17.35
N LEU A 38 -7.42 -5.52 -17.07
CA LEU A 38 -6.96 -4.19 -17.40
C LEU A 38 -6.45 -4.13 -18.84
N ASN A 39 -6.74 -3.01 -19.51
CA ASN A 39 -6.15 -2.72 -20.82
C ASN A 39 -4.68 -2.24 -20.67
N THR A 40 -3.97 -2.15 -21.80
CA THR A 40 -2.54 -1.75 -21.82
C THR A 40 -2.31 -0.37 -21.21
N ALA A 41 -3.19 0.59 -21.46
CA ALA A 41 -3.07 1.94 -20.91
C ALA A 41 -3.25 1.97 -19.39
N GLN A 42 -4.21 1.20 -18.87
CA GLN A 42 -4.44 1.07 -17.43
C GLN A 42 -3.29 0.37 -16.72
N LYS A 43 -2.76 -0.71 -17.30
CA LYS A 43 -1.57 -1.40 -16.78
C LYS A 43 -0.36 -0.48 -16.69
N LYS A 44 -0.14 0.31 -17.74
CA LYS A 44 0.94 1.29 -17.76
C LYS A 44 0.76 2.36 -16.69
N LEU A 45 -0.45 2.87 -16.52
CA LEU A 45 -0.77 3.89 -15.50
C LEU A 45 -0.46 3.37 -14.10
N ILE A 46 -0.86 2.16 -13.78
CA ILE A 46 -0.57 1.52 -12.50
C ILE A 46 0.94 1.32 -12.34
N SER A 47 1.60 0.75 -13.33
CA SER A 47 3.04 0.47 -13.28
C SER A 47 3.87 1.73 -13.07
N ASP A 48 3.47 2.85 -13.68
CA ASP A 48 4.19 4.11 -13.56
C ASP A 48 4.02 4.79 -12.19
N ASN A 49 2.93 4.49 -11.49
CA ASN A 49 2.59 5.11 -10.21
C ASN A 49 2.72 4.17 -9.01
N LEU A 50 3.01 2.90 -9.24
CA LEU A 50 3.11 1.90 -8.17
C LEU A 50 4.31 2.18 -7.26
N ILE A 51 4.04 2.28 -5.95
CA ILE A 51 5.05 2.51 -4.92
C ILE A 51 5.08 1.30 -4.00
N THR A 52 6.26 0.75 -3.78
CA THR A 52 6.50 -0.28 -2.76
C THR A 52 6.93 0.39 -1.47
N GLN A 53 6.32 0.01 -0.37
CA GLN A 53 6.64 0.55 0.94
C GLN A 53 6.76 -0.55 1.98
N HIS A 54 7.77 -0.41 2.84
CA HIS A 54 7.94 -1.22 4.04
C HIS A 54 7.64 -0.37 5.27
N VAL A 55 6.72 -0.81 6.12
CA VAL A 55 6.36 -0.13 7.36
C VAL A 55 6.56 -1.05 8.54
N LYS A 56 7.09 -0.49 9.63
CA LYS A 56 7.29 -1.22 10.87
C LYS A 56 6.01 -1.29 11.69
N LYS A 57 5.91 -2.32 12.52
CA LYS A 57 4.85 -2.44 13.52
C LYS A 57 4.68 -1.13 14.29
N GLY A 58 3.43 -0.69 14.47
CA GLY A 58 3.08 0.55 15.16
C GLY A 58 3.03 1.79 14.27
N THR A 59 3.42 1.68 13.00
CA THR A 59 3.36 2.81 12.06
C THR A 59 1.91 3.10 11.68
N ILE A 60 1.49 4.35 11.79
CA ILE A 60 0.20 4.82 11.29
C ILE A 60 0.38 5.23 9.83
N ILE A 61 -0.32 4.53 8.95
CA ILE A 61 -0.25 4.72 7.50
C ILE A 61 -1.25 5.78 7.04
N HIS A 62 -2.42 5.80 7.68
CA HIS A 62 -3.51 6.72 7.39
C HIS A 62 -4.21 7.11 8.69
N ASN A 63 -4.49 8.39 8.89
CA ASN A 63 -5.00 8.91 10.16
C ASN A 63 -6.34 9.65 10.04
N GLY A 64 -7.08 9.42 8.98
CA GLY A 64 -8.38 10.06 8.76
C GLY A 64 -8.33 11.50 8.27
N ASN A 65 -7.16 12.10 8.15
CA ASN A 65 -7.01 13.42 7.54
C ASN A 65 -7.37 13.40 6.05
N MET A 66 -7.60 14.57 5.49
CA MET A 66 -8.01 14.74 4.09
C MET A 66 -6.96 14.28 3.07
N ASP A 67 -5.80 13.87 3.52
CA ASP A 67 -4.72 13.38 2.67
C ASP A 67 -5.05 11.98 2.13
N CYS A 68 -5.05 11.87 0.82
CA CYS A 68 -5.29 10.61 0.15
C CYS A 68 -4.03 9.76 0.18
N THR A 69 -4.07 8.66 0.91
CA THR A 69 -2.96 7.70 0.92
C THR A 69 -2.94 6.86 -0.35
N GLY A 70 -4.10 6.67 -0.98
CA GLY A 70 -4.27 5.80 -2.14
C GLY A 70 -4.76 4.41 -1.76
N LEU A 71 -4.81 3.54 -2.75
CA LEU A 71 -5.20 2.14 -2.58
C LEU A 71 -4.02 1.35 -2.02
N LEU A 72 -4.21 0.63 -0.92
CA LEU A 72 -3.18 -0.22 -0.32
C LEU A 72 -3.42 -1.69 -0.65
N LEU A 73 -2.43 -2.35 -1.21
CA LEU A 73 -2.40 -3.80 -1.38
C LEU A 73 -1.30 -4.38 -0.49
N ILE A 74 -1.67 -5.28 0.40
CA ILE A 74 -0.74 -5.88 1.35
C ILE A 74 -0.04 -7.06 0.70
N LYS A 75 1.28 -6.97 0.59
CA LYS A 75 2.13 -8.07 0.13
C LYS A 75 2.34 -9.09 1.24
N SER A 76 2.72 -8.61 2.41
CA SER A 76 2.90 -9.42 3.62
C SER A 76 2.76 -8.57 4.87
N GLY A 77 2.19 -9.11 5.92
CA GLY A 77 2.05 -8.45 7.20
C GLY A 77 0.60 -8.34 7.67
N GLN A 78 0.32 -7.34 8.46
CA GLN A 78 -1.01 -7.14 9.04
C GLN A 78 -1.27 -5.67 9.32
N LEU A 79 -2.38 -5.16 8.81
CA LEU A 79 -2.90 -3.83 9.11
C LEU A 79 -4.18 -3.93 9.93
N ARG A 80 -4.39 -2.93 10.77
CA ARG A 80 -5.60 -2.76 11.54
C ARG A 80 -6.27 -1.46 11.15
N THR A 81 -7.56 -1.52 10.85
CA THR A 81 -8.39 -0.37 10.54
C THR A 81 -9.35 -0.13 11.70
N TYR A 82 -9.31 1.07 12.26
CA TYR A 82 -10.13 1.42 13.41
C TYR A 82 -10.60 2.87 13.34
N ILE A 83 -11.64 3.16 14.12
CA ILE A 83 -12.13 4.52 14.38
C ILE A 83 -11.98 4.85 15.85
N LEU A 84 -11.88 6.14 16.15
CA LEU A 84 -11.93 6.63 17.53
C LEU A 84 -13.36 7.07 17.87
N SER A 85 -13.89 6.58 18.97
CA SER A 85 -15.15 7.08 19.52
C SER A 85 -14.95 8.48 20.13
N ASN A 86 -16.05 9.18 20.38
CA ASN A 86 -16.03 10.48 21.07
C ASN A 86 -15.40 10.42 22.46
N GLU A 87 -15.37 9.24 23.07
CA GLU A 87 -14.75 8.98 24.37
C GLU A 87 -13.27 8.58 24.28
N GLY A 88 -12.70 8.56 23.08
CA GLY A 88 -11.31 8.19 22.82
C GLY A 88 -11.05 6.69 22.79
N ARG A 89 -12.09 5.85 22.70
CA ARG A 89 -11.95 4.40 22.55
C ARG A 89 -11.72 4.03 21.11
N GLU A 90 -10.78 3.14 20.87
CA GLU A 90 -10.53 2.57 19.55
C GLU A 90 -11.53 1.45 19.26
N ILE A 91 -12.23 1.56 18.13
CA ILE A 91 -13.15 0.53 17.66
C ILE A 91 -12.56 -0.05 16.39
N THR A 92 -12.09 -1.29 16.47
CA THR A 92 -11.55 -1.99 15.30
C THR A 92 -12.67 -2.34 14.33
N LEU A 93 -12.57 -1.87 13.10
CA LEU A 93 -13.52 -2.20 12.04
C LEU A 93 -13.17 -3.54 11.42
N TYR A 94 -11.93 -3.70 11.00
CA TYR A 94 -11.42 -4.95 10.44
C TYR A 94 -9.89 -4.96 10.44
N ARG A 95 -9.33 -6.13 10.18
CA ARG A 95 -7.91 -6.34 9.94
C ARG A 95 -7.68 -6.80 8.51
N LEU A 96 -6.54 -6.42 7.98
CA LEU A 96 -6.09 -6.75 6.64
C LEU A 96 -4.82 -7.60 6.74
N PHE A 97 -4.79 -8.66 5.95
CA PHE A 97 -3.70 -9.63 5.92
C PHE A 97 -3.07 -9.68 4.53
N ASP A 98 -2.16 -10.63 4.32
CA ASP A 98 -1.53 -10.84 3.02
C ASP A 98 -2.56 -10.95 1.90
N MET A 99 -2.35 -10.25 0.80
CA MET A 99 -3.22 -10.20 -0.39
C MET A 99 -4.50 -9.36 -0.24
N ASP A 100 -4.79 -8.83 0.94
CA ASP A 100 -5.94 -7.96 1.12
C ASP A 100 -5.71 -6.56 0.55
N ILE A 101 -6.79 -5.94 0.09
CA ILE A 101 -6.79 -4.58 -0.45
C ILE A 101 -7.55 -3.67 0.51
N CYS A 102 -6.93 -2.55 0.89
CA CYS A 102 -7.57 -1.51 1.67
C CYS A 102 -8.15 -0.42 0.76
N LEU A 103 -9.46 -0.30 0.73
CA LEU A 103 -10.17 0.74 0.00
C LEU A 103 -10.33 2.03 0.81
N LEU A 104 -10.40 1.92 2.14
CA LEU A 104 -10.65 3.07 3.01
C LEU A 104 -9.50 4.08 3.03
N SER A 105 -8.29 3.65 2.69
CA SER A 105 -7.14 4.54 2.51
C SER A 105 -7.26 5.47 1.31
N ALA A 106 -8.17 5.15 0.38
CA ALA A 106 -8.49 5.96 -0.80
C ALA A 106 -9.79 6.76 -0.61
N SER A 107 -10.10 7.18 0.61
CA SER A 107 -11.33 7.90 0.96
C SER A 107 -11.52 9.22 0.20
N CYS A 108 -10.45 9.81 -0.28
CA CYS A 108 -10.48 10.98 -1.17
C CYS A 108 -11.20 10.72 -2.50
N ILE A 109 -11.21 9.47 -2.97
CA ILE A 109 -11.89 9.05 -4.20
C ILE A 109 -13.32 8.60 -3.89
N ILE A 110 -13.52 7.95 -2.75
CA ILE A 110 -14.80 7.39 -2.32
C ILE A 110 -15.52 8.41 -1.44
N ARG A 111 -16.22 9.34 -2.08
CA ARG A 111 -16.91 10.45 -1.42
C ARG A 111 -18.04 10.06 -0.45
N SER A 112 -18.47 8.80 -0.47
CA SER A 112 -19.52 8.28 0.40
C SER A 112 -19.04 7.89 1.80
N ILE A 113 -17.75 7.84 2.03
CA ILE A 113 -17.18 7.53 3.35
C ILE A 113 -17.04 8.82 4.15
N GLN A 114 -17.90 8.96 5.16
CA GLN A 114 -18.01 10.18 5.99
C GLN A 114 -17.38 10.03 7.38
N PHE A 115 -16.62 8.98 7.65
CA PHE A 115 -15.97 8.78 8.95
C PHE A 115 -14.46 8.69 8.82
N GLU A 116 -13.79 9.23 9.81
CA GLU A 116 -12.35 9.23 9.88
C GLU A 116 -11.84 7.86 10.32
N VAL A 117 -11.06 7.24 9.47
CA VAL A 117 -10.49 5.91 9.69
C VAL A 117 -9.00 6.04 9.94
N THR A 118 -8.49 5.33 10.94
CA THR A 118 -7.05 5.17 11.16
C THR A 118 -6.62 3.79 10.72
N ILE A 119 -5.50 3.72 10.01
CA ILE A 119 -4.89 2.47 9.54
C ILE A 119 -3.49 2.37 10.12
N GLU A 120 -3.26 1.34 10.89
CA GLU A 120 -2.02 1.08 11.63
C GLU A 120 -1.45 -0.29 11.27
N ALA A 121 -0.12 -0.38 11.16
CA ALA A 121 0.56 -1.65 11.02
C ALA A 121 0.66 -2.36 12.37
N GLU A 122 0.01 -3.51 12.50
CA GLU A 122 0.12 -4.37 13.70
C GLU A 122 1.34 -5.29 13.67
N LYS A 123 1.93 -5.46 12.49
CA LYS A 123 3.19 -6.18 12.24
C LYS A 123 4.00 -5.40 11.22
N ASP A 124 5.30 -5.75 11.09
CA ASP A 124 6.09 -5.27 9.98
C ASP A 124 5.43 -5.69 8.66
N THR A 125 5.14 -4.73 7.81
CA THR A 125 4.28 -4.92 6.64
C THR A 125 4.95 -4.39 5.38
N ASP A 126 4.94 -5.21 4.34
CA ASP A 126 5.29 -4.82 2.98
C ASP A 126 4.00 -4.61 2.18
N LEU A 127 3.90 -3.47 1.52
CA LEU A 127 2.71 -3.09 0.78
C LEU A 127 3.01 -2.32 -0.50
N TRP A 128 2.04 -2.29 -1.38
CA TRP A 128 2.01 -1.40 -2.55
C TRP A 128 0.93 -0.33 -2.36
N ILE A 129 1.25 0.87 -2.83
CA ILE A 129 0.36 2.03 -2.85
C ILE A 129 0.17 2.47 -4.30
#